data_3b3731d338187dfa6c06c11a3eed6710
#
_entry.id   3b3731d338187dfa6c06c11a3eed6710
#
_cell.length_a   1.000
_cell.length_b   1.000
_cell.length_c   1.000
_cell.angle_alpha   90.00
_cell.angle_beta   90.00
_cell.angle_gamma   90.00
#
_symmetry.space_group_name_H-M   'P 1'
#
loop_
_entity.id
_entity.type
_entity.pdbx_description
1 polymer ?
#
loop_
_entity_poly.entity_id
_entity_poly.type
_entity_poly.pdbx_seq_one_letter_code
_entity_poly.pdbx_strand_id
1 'polypeptide(L)'
;GEKLKEEYEENRKSLIANISHDLKTPITSINGYIEFIVDGKIESQEKVDGYLKTIQSNIAYMNRLIDDLFLFSQLDVQKLDFVFNKTNIGMYMIDVIEEFTFILGEENIGFKYIDNLKEDLFVNIDGKRIYRTIRNIIGNAIKYGTADGLSIQVKLYNDDNFVFIDIMDNGPGIEEEHLKHVFERFYRIDKERTKDLLSTGLGLAIAKEIVEAHGGDIGVKSKLNEGTVFTISLPLYSEEEINGCKEK
;
A
#
# COMPACT_ATOMS: atom_id res chain seq x y z
N GLY A 1 -21.24 -11.58 21.66
CA GLY A 1 -22.17 -10.58 21.08
C GLY A 1 -21.88 -9.17 21.51
N GLU A 2 -21.99 -8.79 22.79
CA GLU A 2 -21.81 -7.39 23.24
C GLU A 2 -20.36 -6.92 23.16
N LYS A 3 -19.39 -7.72 23.59
CA LYS A 3 -17.96 -7.37 23.51
C LYS A 3 -17.50 -7.07 22.08
N LEU A 4 -17.91 -7.87 21.09
CA LEU A 4 -17.60 -7.66 19.68
C LEU A 4 -18.20 -6.35 19.15
N LYS A 5 -19.37 -5.98 19.64
CA LYS A 5 -20.05 -4.75 19.26
C LYS A 5 -19.38 -3.51 19.87
N GLU A 6 -18.93 -3.61 21.12
CA GLU A 6 -18.18 -2.55 21.81
C GLU A 6 -16.81 -2.33 21.16
N GLU A 7 -16.04 -3.40 20.85
CA GLU A 7 -14.78 -3.30 20.09
C GLU A 7 -14.97 -2.68 18.72
N TYR A 8 -16.04 -3.03 18.02
CA TYR A 8 -16.36 -2.45 16.71
C TYR A 8 -16.66 -0.94 16.80
N GLU A 9 -17.45 -0.52 17.81
CA GLU A 9 -17.78 0.89 18.02
C GLU A 9 -16.55 1.71 18.47
N GLU A 10 -15.68 1.17 19.31
CA GLU A 10 -14.42 1.83 19.71
C GLU A 10 -13.46 1.97 18.53
N ASN A 11 -13.30 0.93 17.73
CA ASN A 11 -12.49 0.96 16.52
C ASN A 11 -13.01 2.00 15.52
N ARG A 12 -14.33 2.11 15.35
CA ARG A 12 -14.97 3.11 14.48
C ARG A 12 -14.78 4.54 15.00
N LYS A 13 -14.88 4.76 16.30
CA LYS A 13 -14.61 6.10 16.90
C LYS A 13 -13.16 6.51 16.73
N SER A 14 -12.23 5.60 17.01
CA SER A 14 -10.79 5.81 16.80
C SER A 14 -10.46 6.10 15.33
N LEU A 15 -11.10 5.38 14.40
CA LEU A 15 -11.02 5.61 12.95
C LEU A 15 -11.36 7.06 12.60
N ILE A 16 -12.55 7.51 13.01
CA ILE A 16 -13.03 8.87 12.69
C ILE A 16 -12.12 9.94 13.29
N ALA A 17 -11.65 9.75 14.52
CA ALA A 17 -10.74 10.68 15.19
C ALA A 17 -9.39 10.80 14.47
N ASN A 18 -8.78 9.67 14.09
CA ASN A 18 -7.51 9.64 13.37
C ASN A 18 -7.62 10.29 11.99
N ILE A 19 -8.68 10.00 11.23
CA ILE A 19 -8.93 10.60 9.93
C ILE A 19 -9.14 12.10 10.04
N SER A 20 -9.93 12.54 11.01
CA SER A 20 -10.18 13.97 11.22
C SER A 20 -8.89 14.72 11.53
N HIS A 21 -8.01 14.12 12.32
CA HIS A 21 -6.68 14.67 12.60
C HIS A 21 -5.81 14.73 11.34
N ASP A 22 -5.75 13.62 10.58
CA ASP A 22 -4.89 13.49 9.41
C ASP A 22 -5.38 14.32 8.21
N LEU A 23 -6.67 14.66 8.15
CA LEU A 23 -7.21 15.64 7.20
C LEU A 23 -6.97 17.09 7.64
N LYS A 24 -7.03 17.40 8.95
CA LYS A 24 -6.86 18.76 9.46
C LYS A 24 -5.46 19.30 9.17
N THR A 25 -4.44 18.49 9.28
CA THR A 25 -3.05 18.91 9.09
C THR A 25 -2.77 19.43 7.67
N PRO A 26 -3.06 18.69 6.58
CA PRO A 26 -2.86 19.21 5.22
C PRO A 26 -3.76 20.43 4.93
N ILE A 27 -4.99 20.47 5.44
CA ILE A 27 -5.88 21.63 5.28
C ILE A 27 -5.27 22.87 5.89
N THR A 28 -4.74 22.77 7.11
CA THR A 28 -4.06 23.89 7.79
C THR A 28 -2.84 24.36 7.01
N SER A 29 -2.04 23.43 6.48
CA SER A 29 -0.88 23.72 5.64
C SER A 29 -1.27 24.44 4.35
N ILE A 30 -2.30 23.94 3.65
CA ILE A 30 -2.82 24.56 2.41
C ILE A 30 -3.27 26.01 2.70
N ASN A 31 -4.08 26.21 3.74
CA ASN A 31 -4.57 27.54 4.11
C ASN A 31 -3.42 28.49 4.41
N GLY A 32 -2.42 28.05 5.18
CA GLY A 32 -1.25 28.90 5.49
C GLY A 32 -0.48 29.32 4.23
N TYR A 33 -0.24 28.41 3.29
CA TYR A 33 0.44 28.75 2.03
C TYR A 33 -0.41 29.68 1.15
N ILE A 34 -1.74 29.47 1.10
CA ILE A 34 -2.65 30.35 0.36
C ILE A 34 -2.61 31.77 0.98
N GLU A 35 -2.68 31.91 2.31
CA GLU A 35 -2.60 33.20 2.99
C GLU A 35 -1.29 33.93 2.65
N PHE A 36 -0.14 33.23 2.68
CA PHE A 36 1.14 33.82 2.28
C PHE A 36 1.15 34.31 0.83
N ILE A 37 0.52 33.58 -0.10
CA ILE A 37 0.44 33.98 -1.51
C ILE A 37 -0.48 35.18 -1.67
N VAL A 38 -1.66 35.18 -1.03
CA VAL A 38 -2.68 36.23 -1.13
C VAL A 38 -2.22 37.54 -0.49
N ASP A 39 -1.54 37.49 0.65
CA ASP A 39 -1.02 38.66 1.34
C ASP A 39 0.09 39.41 0.56
N GLY A 40 0.57 38.83 -0.55
CA GLY A 40 1.62 39.45 -1.38
C GLY A 40 2.97 39.62 -0.69
N LYS A 41 3.20 38.91 0.42
CA LYS A 41 4.45 39.00 1.22
C LYS A 41 5.62 38.22 0.59
N ILE A 42 5.37 37.60 -0.58
CA ILE A 42 6.35 36.77 -1.26
C ILE A 42 6.92 37.52 -2.45
N GLU A 43 8.18 37.90 -2.35
CA GLU A 43 8.88 38.68 -3.37
C GLU A 43 9.41 37.86 -4.56
N SER A 44 9.42 36.52 -4.45
CA SER A 44 10.02 35.61 -5.45
C SER A 44 8.97 34.67 -6.04
N GLN A 45 8.86 34.65 -7.37
CA GLN A 45 8.03 33.69 -8.11
C GLN A 45 8.40 32.25 -7.80
N GLU A 46 9.68 31.96 -7.63
CA GLU A 46 10.16 30.63 -7.27
C GLU A 46 9.59 30.12 -5.94
N LYS A 47 9.43 31.01 -4.94
CA LYS A 47 8.77 30.65 -3.67
C LYS A 47 7.29 30.41 -3.84
N VAL A 48 6.60 31.20 -4.68
CA VAL A 48 5.19 30.98 -5.02
C VAL A 48 5.01 29.61 -5.67
N ASP A 49 5.84 29.28 -6.64
CA ASP A 49 5.80 27.98 -7.33
C ASP A 49 6.08 26.80 -6.35
N GLY A 50 7.01 27.00 -5.39
CA GLY A 50 7.26 26.03 -4.33
C GLY A 50 6.04 25.80 -3.43
N TYR A 51 5.35 26.88 -3.05
CA TYR A 51 4.13 26.78 -2.22
C TYR A 51 2.98 26.12 -3.00
N LEU A 52 2.80 26.44 -4.29
CA LEU A 52 1.80 25.79 -5.12
C LEU A 52 2.05 24.29 -5.28
N LYS A 53 3.31 23.87 -5.44
CA LYS A 53 3.69 22.45 -5.46
C LYS A 53 3.36 21.77 -4.14
N THR A 54 3.62 22.41 -3.00
CA THR A 54 3.29 21.87 -1.68
C THR A 54 1.78 21.74 -1.49
N ILE A 55 1.00 22.75 -1.91
CA ILE A 55 -0.47 22.70 -1.91
C ILE A 55 -0.96 21.52 -2.75
N GLN A 56 -0.43 21.36 -3.97
CA GLN A 56 -0.80 20.26 -4.86
C GLN A 56 -0.50 18.89 -4.24
N SER A 57 0.65 18.73 -3.59
CA SER A 57 1.03 17.50 -2.89
C SER A 57 0.09 17.20 -1.72
N ASN A 58 -0.31 18.20 -0.95
CA ASN A 58 -1.26 18.05 0.15
C ASN A 58 -2.66 17.64 -0.36
N ILE A 59 -3.12 18.22 -1.47
CA ILE A 59 -4.41 17.83 -2.10
C ILE A 59 -4.34 16.38 -2.59
N ALA A 60 -3.24 15.98 -3.24
CA ALA A 60 -3.04 14.61 -3.69
C ALA A 60 -3.02 13.60 -2.51
N TYR A 61 -2.43 13.99 -1.39
CA TYR A 61 -2.46 13.21 -0.15
C TYR A 61 -3.89 13.06 0.40
N MET A 62 -4.64 14.16 0.50
CA MET A 62 -6.03 14.11 0.98
C MET A 62 -6.91 13.20 0.11
N ASN A 63 -6.76 13.26 -1.21
CA ASN A 63 -7.49 12.39 -2.11
C ASN A 63 -7.15 10.91 -1.86
N ARG A 64 -5.86 10.58 -1.69
CA ARG A 64 -5.46 9.20 -1.33
C ARG A 64 -6.06 8.75 0.00
N LEU A 65 -6.08 9.62 1.01
CA LEU A 65 -6.67 9.32 2.31
C LEU A 65 -8.17 9.03 2.20
N ILE A 66 -8.88 9.81 1.40
CA ILE A 66 -10.31 9.60 1.13
C ILE A 66 -10.54 8.28 0.39
N ASP A 67 -9.73 7.98 -0.63
CA ASP A 67 -9.83 6.73 -1.40
C ASP A 67 -9.53 5.50 -0.53
N ASP A 68 -8.53 5.59 0.34
CA ASP A 68 -8.20 4.53 1.30
C ASP A 68 -9.32 4.32 2.31
N LEU A 69 -9.89 5.41 2.83
CA LEU A 69 -11.02 5.34 3.75
C LEU A 69 -12.26 4.74 3.11
N PHE A 70 -12.57 5.17 1.88
CA PHE A 70 -13.72 4.66 1.14
C PHE A 70 -13.59 3.15 0.88
N LEU A 71 -12.43 2.73 0.38
CA LEU A 71 -12.15 1.32 0.16
C LEU A 71 -12.22 0.53 1.47
N PHE A 72 -11.60 1.05 2.52
CA PHE A 72 -11.64 0.44 3.84
C PHE A 72 -13.08 0.24 4.34
N SER A 73 -13.92 1.29 4.23
CA SER A 73 -15.34 1.20 4.61
C SER A 73 -16.10 0.13 3.81
N GLN A 74 -15.73 -0.10 2.54
CA GLN A 74 -16.33 -1.14 1.72
C GLN A 74 -15.86 -2.55 2.11
N LEU A 75 -14.58 -2.71 2.43
CA LEU A 75 -14.01 -3.98 2.88
C LEU A 75 -14.58 -4.40 4.24
N ASP A 76 -14.68 -3.46 5.20
CA ASP A 76 -15.17 -3.70 6.56
C ASP A 76 -16.64 -4.18 6.58
N VAL A 77 -17.46 -3.79 5.61
CA VAL A 77 -18.88 -4.17 5.50
C VAL A 77 -19.10 -5.37 4.57
N GLN A 78 -18.02 -6.01 4.09
CA GLN A 78 -18.07 -7.07 3.08
C GLN A 78 -18.91 -6.69 1.84
N LYS A 79 -18.95 -5.40 1.51
CA LYS A 79 -19.69 -4.84 0.37
C LYS A 79 -18.81 -4.58 -0.86
N LEU A 80 -17.53 -4.94 -0.79
CA LEU A 80 -16.65 -4.74 -1.92
C LEU A 80 -16.89 -5.85 -2.93
N ASP A 81 -17.42 -5.50 -4.09
CA ASP A 81 -17.53 -6.40 -5.22
C ASP A 81 -16.14 -6.55 -5.87
N PHE A 82 -15.54 -7.73 -5.70
CA PHE A 82 -14.33 -8.11 -6.40
C PHE A 82 -14.67 -8.65 -7.78
N VAL A 83 -13.92 -8.24 -8.79
CA VAL A 83 -14.04 -8.75 -10.16
C VAL A 83 -12.93 -9.79 -10.38
N PHE A 84 -13.17 -11.01 -9.91
CA PHE A 84 -12.22 -12.11 -10.07
C PHE A 84 -12.16 -12.61 -11.51
N ASN A 85 -10.93 -12.76 -12.01
CA ASN A 85 -10.66 -13.33 -13.33
C ASN A 85 -9.52 -14.35 -13.24
N LYS A 86 -9.65 -15.45 -14.01
CA LYS A 86 -8.56 -16.39 -14.24
C LYS A 86 -7.44 -15.67 -15.00
N THR A 87 -6.31 -15.48 -14.35
CA THR A 87 -5.22 -14.63 -14.83
C THR A 87 -3.91 -15.42 -14.87
N ASN A 88 -3.19 -15.36 -15.98
CA ASN A 88 -1.82 -15.85 -16.04
C ASN A 88 -0.94 -14.91 -15.22
N ILE A 89 -0.41 -15.42 -14.11
CA ILE A 89 0.30 -14.57 -13.13
C ILE A 89 1.64 -14.04 -13.66
N GLY A 90 2.34 -14.85 -14.49
CA GLY A 90 3.60 -14.41 -15.09
C GLY A 90 3.39 -13.22 -16.02
N MET A 91 2.40 -13.30 -16.93
CA MET A 91 2.06 -12.19 -17.84
C MET A 91 1.57 -10.95 -17.08
N TYR A 92 0.70 -11.15 -16.08
CA TYR A 92 0.22 -10.06 -15.24
C TYR A 92 1.36 -9.34 -14.53
N MET A 93 2.32 -10.08 -13.97
CA MET A 93 3.47 -9.49 -13.30
C MET A 93 4.40 -8.74 -14.27
N ILE A 94 4.56 -9.18 -15.49
CA ILE A 94 5.33 -8.46 -16.51
C ILE A 94 4.73 -7.05 -16.72
N ASP A 95 3.42 -6.94 -16.93
CA ASP A 95 2.74 -5.65 -17.12
C ASP A 95 2.92 -4.73 -15.90
N VAL A 96 2.75 -5.28 -14.68
CA VAL A 96 2.95 -4.54 -13.42
C VAL A 96 4.40 -4.05 -13.28
N ILE A 97 5.37 -4.91 -13.61
CA ILE A 97 6.80 -4.62 -13.47
C ILE A 97 7.27 -3.57 -14.49
N GLU A 98 6.73 -3.59 -15.71
CA GLU A 98 7.05 -2.56 -16.72
C GLU A 98 6.71 -1.16 -16.21
N GLU A 99 5.54 -0.99 -15.58
CA GLU A 99 5.13 0.30 -15.01
C GLU A 99 6.07 0.75 -13.89
N PHE A 100 6.40 -0.15 -12.94
CA PHE A 100 7.32 0.19 -11.85
C PHE A 100 8.75 0.42 -12.32
N THR A 101 9.21 -0.26 -13.34
CA THR A 101 10.53 -0.03 -13.95
C THR A 101 10.66 1.40 -14.44
N PHE A 102 9.62 1.92 -15.08
CA PHE A 102 9.59 3.31 -15.55
C PHE A 102 9.59 4.30 -14.38
N ILE A 103 8.68 4.14 -13.42
CA ILE A 103 8.53 5.04 -12.26
C ILE A 103 9.81 5.09 -11.42
N LEU A 104 10.39 3.93 -11.09
CA LEU A 104 11.57 3.83 -10.24
C LEU A 104 12.83 4.31 -10.96
N GLY A 105 12.88 4.13 -12.30
CA GLY A 105 13.97 4.65 -13.13
C GLY A 105 14.04 6.17 -13.12
N GLU A 106 12.90 6.86 -13.15
CA GLU A 106 12.84 8.33 -13.04
C GLU A 106 13.35 8.84 -11.67
N GLU A 107 13.20 8.05 -10.63
CA GLU A 107 13.63 8.37 -9.26
C GLU A 107 15.06 7.89 -8.95
N ASN A 108 15.77 7.31 -9.93
CA ASN A 108 17.10 6.69 -9.75
C ASN A 108 17.15 5.60 -8.67
N ILE A 109 16.05 4.88 -8.50
CA ILE A 109 15.95 3.74 -7.58
C ILE A 109 16.32 2.46 -8.32
N GLY A 110 17.23 1.66 -7.77
CA GLY A 110 17.59 0.36 -8.33
C GLY A 110 16.38 -0.58 -8.33
N PHE A 111 16.07 -1.20 -9.48
CA PHE A 111 14.93 -2.12 -9.58
C PHE A 111 15.32 -3.40 -10.31
N LYS A 112 14.90 -4.54 -9.74
CA LYS A 112 15.17 -5.86 -10.33
C LYS A 112 13.94 -6.75 -10.21
N TYR A 113 13.59 -7.41 -11.32
CA TYR A 113 12.57 -8.47 -11.34
C TYR A 113 13.21 -9.84 -11.60
N ILE A 114 12.76 -10.85 -10.87
CA ILE A 114 13.19 -12.24 -11.01
C ILE A 114 11.94 -13.10 -11.13
N ASP A 115 11.75 -13.70 -12.28
CA ASP A 115 10.71 -14.69 -12.49
C ASP A 115 11.33 -16.09 -12.39
N ASN A 116 10.87 -16.87 -11.41
CA ASN A 116 11.29 -18.24 -11.15
C ASN A 116 10.16 -19.25 -11.42
N LEU A 117 9.10 -18.83 -12.12
CA LEU A 117 8.09 -19.80 -12.57
C LEU A 117 8.69 -20.73 -13.64
N LYS A 118 8.33 -22.01 -13.59
CA LYS A 118 8.81 -23.00 -14.56
C LYS A 118 7.83 -23.24 -15.70
N GLU A 119 6.59 -22.80 -15.52
CA GLU A 119 5.48 -23.00 -16.44
C GLU A 119 4.45 -21.87 -16.28
N ASP A 120 3.49 -21.81 -17.20
CA ASP A 120 2.37 -20.88 -17.12
C ASP A 120 1.44 -21.27 -15.99
N LEU A 121 1.36 -20.44 -14.96
CA LEU A 121 0.49 -20.62 -13.81
C LEU A 121 -0.64 -19.61 -13.81
N PHE A 122 -1.81 -20.05 -13.37
CA PHE A 122 -2.99 -19.23 -13.29
C PHE A 122 -3.44 -19.05 -11.84
N VAL A 123 -3.97 -17.88 -11.55
CA VAL A 123 -4.60 -17.50 -10.28
C VAL A 123 -5.95 -16.86 -10.57
N ASN A 124 -6.86 -16.84 -9.58
CA ASN A 124 -8.15 -16.17 -9.70
C ASN A 124 -8.08 -14.85 -8.94
N ILE A 125 -7.87 -13.74 -9.64
CA ILE A 125 -7.62 -12.46 -9.01
C ILE A 125 -8.44 -11.29 -9.60
N ASP A 126 -8.70 -10.29 -8.77
CA ASP A 126 -8.99 -8.92 -9.20
C ASP A 126 -7.64 -8.20 -9.40
N GLY A 127 -7.19 -8.10 -10.65
CA GLY A 127 -5.87 -7.55 -10.98
C GLY A 127 -5.68 -6.11 -10.50
N LYS A 128 -6.75 -5.29 -10.52
CA LYS A 128 -6.66 -3.89 -10.05
C LYS A 128 -6.40 -3.83 -8.54
N ARG A 129 -6.98 -4.74 -7.77
CA ARG A 129 -6.81 -4.80 -6.32
C ARG A 129 -5.43 -5.34 -5.95
N ILE A 130 -4.97 -6.40 -6.62
CA ILE A 130 -3.60 -6.92 -6.42
C ILE A 130 -2.55 -5.88 -6.84
N TYR A 131 -2.73 -5.17 -7.95
CA TYR A 131 -1.87 -4.05 -8.32
C TYR A 131 -1.79 -2.99 -7.20
N ARG A 132 -2.92 -2.61 -6.60
CA ARG A 132 -2.95 -1.66 -5.47
C ARG A 132 -2.15 -2.18 -4.28
N THR A 133 -2.23 -3.48 -3.97
CA THR A 133 -1.43 -4.12 -2.92
C THR A 133 0.07 -3.98 -3.20
N ILE A 134 0.51 -4.34 -4.40
CA ILE A 134 1.92 -4.22 -4.82
C ILE A 134 2.38 -2.76 -4.75
N ARG A 135 1.57 -1.83 -5.25
CA ARG A 135 1.85 -0.39 -5.20
C ARG A 135 1.99 0.14 -3.77
N ASN A 136 1.16 -0.32 -2.85
CA ASN A 136 1.25 0.08 -1.44
C ASN A 136 2.57 -0.38 -0.81
N ILE A 137 3.02 -1.60 -1.11
CA ILE A 137 4.27 -2.14 -0.58
C ILE A 137 5.48 -1.42 -1.20
N ILE A 138 5.53 -1.29 -2.53
CA ILE A 138 6.61 -0.57 -3.22
C ILE A 138 6.64 0.90 -2.79
N GLY A 139 5.47 1.54 -2.64
CA GLY A 139 5.36 2.90 -2.14
C GLY A 139 5.93 3.07 -0.73
N ASN A 140 5.77 2.08 0.15
CA ASN A 140 6.40 2.08 1.47
C ASN A 140 7.92 1.95 1.35
N ALA A 141 8.45 1.09 0.49
CA ALA A 141 9.88 0.95 0.25
C ALA A 141 10.51 2.28 -0.23
N ILE A 142 9.86 2.97 -1.17
CA ILE A 142 10.30 4.29 -1.64
C ILE A 142 10.28 5.32 -0.52
N LYS A 143 9.21 5.35 0.24
CA LYS A 143 8.98 6.36 1.28
C LYS A 143 9.93 6.24 2.46
N TYR A 144 10.17 5.03 2.92
CA TYR A 144 10.99 4.75 4.11
C TYR A 144 12.43 4.36 3.76
N GLY A 145 12.71 4.15 2.47
CA GLY A 145 14.06 3.89 1.99
C GLY A 145 15.00 5.07 2.18
N THR A 146 16.29 4.80 2.17
CA THR A 146 17.31 5.84 2.18
C THR A 146 17.46 6.43 0.79
N ALA A 147 17.56 7.76 0.69
CA ALA A 147 17.64 8.47 -0.59
C ALA A 147 18.80 8.01 -1.50
N ASP A 148 19.91 7.57 -0.89
CA ASP A 148 21.08 7.09 -1.63
C ASP A 148 21.14 5.56 -1.64
N GLY A 149 21.09 4.98 -2.85
CA GLY A 149 21.30 3.55 -3.06
C GLY A 149 20.12 2.66 -2.74
N LEU A 150 18.90 3.20 -2.66
CA LEU A 150 17.70 2.36 -2.53
C LEU A 150 17.58 1.42 -3.72
N SER A 151 17.36 0.16 -3.43
CA SER A 151 17.12 -0.90 -4.41
C SER A 151 15.93 -1.74 -3.99
N ILE A 152 15.04 -1.99 -4.94
CA ILE A 152 13.85 -2.82 -4.76
C ILE A 152 13.97 -4.02 -5.69
N GLN A 153 13.72 -5.22 -5.16
CA GLN A 153 13.67 -6.45 -5.94
C GLN A 153 12.31 -7.10 -5.80
N VAL A 154 11.71 -7.49 -6.90
CA VAL A 154 10.49 -8.30 -6.92
C VAL A 154 10.84 -9.68 -7.43
N LYS A 155 10.41 -10.74 -6.70
CA LYS A 155 10.64 -12.13 -7.07
C LYS A 155 9.31 -12.86 -7.12
N LEU A 156 9.06 -13.53 -8.25
CA LEU A 156 7.91 -14.40 -8.48
C LEU A 156 8.35 -15.85 -8.44
N TYR A 157 7.67 -16.69 -7.66
CA TYR A 157 7.92 -18.12 -7.57
C TYR A 157 6.67 -18.86 -7.06
N ASN A 158 6.70 -20.18 -7.04
CA ASN A 158 5.57 -20.99 -6.59
C ASN A 158 6.02 -22.23 -5.81
N ASP A 159 5.08 -22.78 -5.05
CA ASP A 159 5.05 -24.16 -4.62
C ASP A 159 3.90 -24.93 -5.32
N ASP A 160 3.49 -26.06 -4.78
CA ASP A 160 2.43 -26.90 -5.38
C ASP A 160 1.03 -26.27 -5.29
N ASN A 161 0.80 -25.33 -4.38
CA ASN A 161 -0.52 -24.79 -4.06
C ASN A 161 -0.63 -23.27 -4.24
N PHE A 162 0.48 -22.55 -4.12
CA PHE A 162 0.50 -21.08 -4.10
C PHE A 162 1.56 -20.52 -5.03
N VAL A 163 1.25 -19.35 -5.56
CA VAL A 163 2.23 -18.43 -6.13
C VAL A 163 2.62 -17.42 -5.07
N PHE A 164 3.90 -17.09 -5.01
CA PHE A 164 4.46 -16.11 -4.08
C PHE A 164 5.07 -14.92 -4.83
N ILE A 165 4.82 -13.73 -4.33
CA ILE A 165 5.41 -12.49 -4.80
C ILE A 165 6.16 -11.87 -3.63
N ASP A 166 7.49 -11.96 -3.64
CA ASP A 166 8.35 -11.27 -2.67
C ASP A 166 8.71 -9.90 -3.20
N ILE A 167 8.51 -8.88 -2.37
CA ILE A 167 8.93 -7.51 -2.62
C ILE A 167 9.94 -7.14 -1.54
N MET A 168 11.19 -6.98 -1.95
CA MET A 168 12.34 -6.77 -1.07
C MET A 168 12.92 -5.38 -1.29
N ASP A 169 13.24 -4.69 -0.22
CA ASP A 169 14.01 -3.45 -0.23
C ASP A 169 15.27 -3.58 0.66
N ASN A 170 16.26 -2.75 0.37
CA ASN A 170 17.47 -2.59 1.18
C ASN A 170 17.39 -1.35 2.08
N GLY A 171 16.19 -0.96 2.49
CA GLY A 171 15.96 0.19 3.36
C GLY A 171 16.41 -0.02 4.80
N PRO A 172 15.99 0.85 5.72
CA PRO A 172 16.44 0.81 7.12
C PRO A 172 15.93 -0.41 7.90
N GLY A 173 15.00 -1.17 7.33
CA GLY A 173 14.36 -2.28 8.02
C GLY A 173 13.36 -1.82 9.10
N ILE A 174 12.75 -2.80 9.75
CA ILE A 174 11.73 -2.63 10.79
C ILE A 174 12.17 -3.37 12.04
N GLU A 175 12.08 -2.73 13.20
CA GLU A 175 12.36 -3.36 14.48
C GLU A 175 11.35 -4.48 14.79
N GLU A 176 11.82 -5.55 15.44
CA GLU A 176 11.02 -6.75 15.68
C GLU A 176 9.71 -6.48 16.44
N GLU A 177 9.74 -5.52 17.36
CA GLU A 177 8.55 -5.12 18.14
C GLU A 177 7.43 -4.53 17.28
N HIS A 178 7.79 -3.93 16.13
CA HIS A 178 6.83 -3.32 15.20
C HIS A 178 6.27 -4.32 14.18
N LEU A 179 7.00 -5.41 13.87
CA LEU A 179 6.62 -6.34 12.79
C LEU A 179 5.21 -6.93 12.96
N LYS A 180 4.82 -7.24 14.19
CA LYS A 180 3.48 -7.78 14.49
C LYS A 180 2.34 -6.78 14.29
N HIS A 181 2.66 -5.48 14.22
CA HIS A 181 1.69 -4.40 14.14
C HIS A 181 1.60 -3.74 12.78
N VAL A 182 2.53 -4.01 11.84
CA VAL A 182 2.61 -3.28 10.56
C VAL A 182 1.35 -3.40 9.70
N PHE A 183 0.56 -4.46 9.88
CA PHE A 183 -0.71 -4.67 9.20
C PHE A 183 -1.92 -4.16 10.00
N GLU A 184 -1.70 -3.62 11.21
CA GLU A 184 -2.78 -3.01 11.97
C GLU A 184 -3.18 -1.66 11.36
N ARG A 185 -4.45 -1.36 11.45
CA ARG A 185 -5.04 -0.13 10.93
C ARG A 185 -4.47 1.09 11.63
N PHE A 186 -4.04 2.12 10.88
CA PHE A 186 -3.46 3.37 11.40
C PHE A 186 -2.14 3.19 12.16
N TYR A 187 -1.56 2.01 12.12
CA TYR A 187 -0.27 1.80 12.75
C TYR A 187 0.83 2.53 11.99
N ARG A 188 1.65 3.27 12.74
CA ARG A 188 2.80 4.02 12.24
C ARG A 188 3.93 3.91 13.24
N ILE A 189 5.11 3.54 12.79
CA ILE A 189 6.30 3.36 13.63
C ILE A 189 6.75 4.70 14.21
N ASP A 190 6.72 5.78 13.42
CA ASP A 190 7.12 7.13 13.85
C ASP A 190 5.96 8.12 13.78
N LYS A 191 5.43 8.52 14.92
CA LYS A 191 4.47 9.63 15.01
C LYS A 191 5.14 11.01 14.90
N GLU A 192 6.46 11.11 15.14
CA GLU A 192 7.14 12.40 15.33
C GLU A 192 8.22 12.75 14.29
N ARG A 193 8.77 11.77 13.52
CA ARG A 193 9.94 11.98 12.65
C ARG A 193 9.67 12.32 11.20
N THR A 194 8.49 12.09 10.69
CA THR A 194 8.18 12.44 9.30
C THR A 194 7.46 13.76 9.22
N LYS A 195 8.21 14.82 8.88
CA LYS A 195 7.66 16.09 8.34
C LYS A 195 6.86 15.86 7.04
N ASP A 196 6.90 14.67 6.49
CA ASP A 196 6.16 14.26 5.31
C ASP A 196 4.86 13.56 5.74
N LEU A 197 3.78 14.31 5.63
CA LEU A 197 2.38 13.97 5.90
C LEU A 197 1.79 12.82 5.06
N LEU A 198 2.60 11.95 4.44
CA LEU A 198 2.20 11.14 3.29
C LEU A 198 1.79 9.70 3.61
N SER A 199 1.53 9.32 4.87
CA SER A 199 1.14 7.94 5.21
C SER A 199 -0.15 7.88 6.01
N THR A 200 -1.14 7.22 5.45
CA THR A 200 -2.45 7.03 6.08
C THR A 200 -2.43 5.97 7.19
N GLY A 201 -1.42 5.10 7.22
CA GLY A 201 -1.40 3.92 8.09
C GLY A 201 -2.45 2.86 7.71
N LEU A 202 -3.14 3.04 6.57
CA LEU A 202 -4.14 2.13 6.06
C LEU A 202 -3.62 1.22 4.95
N GLY A 203 -2.55 1.62 4.26
CA GLY A 203 -2.10 0.94 3.04
C GLY A 203 -1.79 -0.54 3.23
N LEU A 204 -1.05 -0.92 4.28
CA LEU A 204 -0.72 -2.32 4.57
C LEU A 204 -1.92 -3.11 5.12
N ALA A 205 -2.79 -2.48 5.91
CA ALA A 205 -4.03 -3.10 6.37
C ALA A 205 -4.94 -3.43 5.18
N ILE A 206 -5.14 -2.49 4.26
CA ILE A 206 -5.88 -2.69 3.02
C ILE A 206 -5.22 -3.78 2.16
N ALA A 207 -3.90 -3.79 2.04
CA ALA A 207 -3.15 -4.82 1.31
C ALA A 207 -3.45 -6.22 1.87
N LYS A 208 -3.45 -6.37 3.19
CA LYS A 208 -3.78 -7.61 3.87
C LYS A 208 -5.20 -8.06 3.58
N GLU A 209 -6.18 -7.19 3.76
CA GLU A 209 -7.59 -7.52 3.50
C GLU A 209 -7.86 -7.90 2.04
N ILE A 210 -7.19 -7.22 1.09
CA ILE A 210 -7.26 -7.59 -0.33
C ILE A 210 -6.72 -9.00 -0.55
N VAL A 211 -5.53 -9.31 -0.04
CA VAL A 211 -4.88 -10.61 -0.25
C VAL A 211 -5.70 -11.74 0.42
N GLU A 212 -6.19 -11.52 1.64
CA GLU A 212 -7.07 -12.46 2.34
C GLU A 212 -8.39 -12.71 1.57
N ALA A 213 -8.98 -11.67 0.96
CA ALA A 213 -10.16 -11.82 0.12
C ALA A 213 -9.90 -12.64 -1.16
N HIS A 214 -8.64 -12.75 -1.58
CA HIS A 214 -8.20 -13.62 -2.69
C HIS A 214 -7.85 -15.05 -2.22
N GLY A 215 -8.10 -15.39 -0.94
CA GLY A 215 -7.73 -16.69 -0.37
C GLY A 215 -6.23 -16.86 -0.10
N GLY A 216 -5.47 -15.76 -0.19
CA GLY A 216 -4.04 -15.71 0.06
C GLY A 216 -3.68 -15.21 1.45
N ASP A 217 -2.39 -14.97 1.65
CA ASP A 217 -1.84 -14.38 2.87
C ASP A 217 -0.72 -13.39 2.54
N ILE A 218 -0.47 -12.44 3.44
CA ILE A 218 0.63 -11.49 3.34
C ILE A 218 1.46 -11.50 4.61
N GLY A 219 2.76 -11.70 4.44
CA GLY A 219 3.73 -11.72 5.53
C GLY A 219 4.81 -10.66 5.39
N VAL A 220 5.52 -10.40 6.47
CA VAL A 220 6.67 -9.49 6.49
C VAL A 220 7.83 -10.13 7.25
N LYS A 221 9.02 -9.98 6.72
CA LYS A 221 10.29 -10.26 7.40
C LYS A 221 11.19 -9.05 7.24
N SER A 222 11.77 -8.59 8.32
CA SER A 222 12.66 -7.44 8.29
C SER A 222 13.70 -7.55 9.38
N LYS A 223 14.85 -6.92 9.13
CA LYS A 223 15.88 -6.75 10.12
C LYS A 223 16.44 -5.34 10.00
N LEU A 224 16.62 -4.69 11.14
CA LEU A 224 17.10 -3.32 11.21
C LEU A 224 18.42 -3.17 10.46
N ASN A 225 18.50 -2.17 9.58
CA ASN A 225 19.62 -1.87 8.67
C ASN A 225 19.94 -2.95 7.61
N GLU A 226 19.08 -3.95 7.43
CA GLU A 226 19.26 -4.99 6.38
C GLU A 226 18.12 -4.95 5.33
N GLY A 227 17.06 -4.20 5.60
CA GLY A 227 15.92 -4.06 4.69
C GLY A 227 14.69 -4.86 5.10
N THR A 228 13.70 -4.90 4.21
CA THR A 228 12.41 -5.54 4.46
C THR A 228 12.00 -6.42 3.28
N VAL A 229 11.34 -7.53 3.57
CA VAL A 229 10.71 -8.42 2.59
C VAL A 229 9.24 -8.56 2.94
N PHE A 230 8.37 -8.14 2.04
CA PHE A 230 6.95 -8.49 2.07
C PHE A 230 6.69 -9.64 1.12
N THR A 231 5.99 -10.66 1.59
CA THR A 231 5.62 -11.84 0.80
C THR A 231 4.10 -11.90 0.66
N ILE A 232 3.61 -11.88 -0.57
CA ILE A 232 2.20 -12.12 -0.91
C ILE A 232 2.10 -13.56 -1.41
N SER A 233 1.16 -14.34 -0.87
CA SER A 233 0.79 -15.65 -1.42
C SER A 233 -0.60 -15.60 -2.04
N LEU A 234 -0.76 -16.23 -3.20
CA LEU A 234 -2.05 -16.34 -3.89
C LEU A 234 -2.27 -17.81 -4.27
N PRO A 235 -3.46 -18.38 -4.01
CA PRO A 235 -3.73 -19.77 -4.36
C PRO A 235 -3.70 -19.97 -5.89
N LEU A 236 -3.12 -21.08 -6.31
CA LEU A 236 -3.17 -21.50 -7.71
C LEU A 236 -4.61 -21.77 -8.12
N TYR A 237 -4.95 -21.40 -9.35
CA TYR A 237 -6.27 -21.66 -9.93
C TYR A 237 -6.50 -23.16 -10.09
N SER A 238 -7.58 -23.67 -9.48
CA SER A 238 -8.03 -25.05 -9.61
C SER A 238 -9.45 -25.06 -10.19
N GLU A 239 -9.69 -25.89 -11.22
CA GLU A 239 -11.01 -25.98 -11.84
C GLU A 239 -12.08 -26.65 -10.93
N GLU A 240 -11.65 -27.34 -9.87
CA GLU A 240 -12.55 -28.05 -8.96
C GLU A 240 -13.32 -27.12 -8.00
N GLU A 241 -12.79 -25.93 -7.68
CA GLU A 241 -13.42 -25.01 -6.72
C GLU A 241 -14.66 -24.29 -7.27
N ILE A 242 -14.80 -24.15 -8.59
CA ILE A 242 -15.94 -23.44 -9.21
C ILE A 242 -17.21 -24.29 -9.23
N ASN A 243 -17.10 -25.61 -9.26
CA ASN A 243 -18.26 -26.50 -9.27
C ASN A 243 -18.90 -26.68 -7.88
N GLY A 244 -18.16 -26.44 -6.79
CA GLY A 244 -18.68 -26.49 -5.41
C GLY A 244 -19.52 -25.28 -4.98
N CYS A 245 -19.42 -24.15 -5.67
CA CYS A 245 -20.17 -22.93 -5.36
C CYS A 245 -21.53 -22.79 -6.10
N LYS A 246 -21.82 -23.70 -7.04
CA LYS A 246 -23.10 -23.68 -7.78
C LYS A 246 -24.19 -24.57 -7.19
N GLU A 247 -23.90 -25.31 -6.12
CA GLU A 247 -24.87 -26.25 -5.48
C GLU A 247 -25.24 -25.85 -4.03
N LYS A 248 -25.22 -24.58 -3.69
CA LYS A 248 -25.83 -24.16 -2.40
C LYS A 248 -26.73 -22.95 -2.58
#